data_1e9ceed1837c529a1029afcfc95fb806
#
_entry.id   1e9ceed1837c529a1029afcfc95fb806
#
_cell.length_a   1.000
_cell.length_b   1.000
_cell.length_c   1.000
_cell.angle_alpha   90.00
_cell.angle_beta   90.00
_cell.angle_gamma   90.00
#
_symmetry.space_group_name_H-M   'P 1'
#
loop_
_entity.id
_entity.type
_entity.pdbx_description
1 polymer ?
#
loop_
_entity_poly.entity_id
_entity_poly.type
_entity_poly.pdbx_seq_one_letter_code
_entity_poly.pdbx_strand_id
1 'polypeptide(L)'
;MELDFFAHSEILAPFFFLIGMQLRNETTHIKEILLPSFAAIGGMIFPALIFVLVSQDPEVKNGWPLVMPTDIALVILVLLALGNKASKELKTFLLALAVADDLLSIVVIGFKYSGVLKVSEVLASIGAVLLGALVGRVPFEKVFIRVVNFLILPTYVFANVYPTIRQGFEIESSLGNSIILARVIGKIIGITVLTLIGQYLFKTKLKITKRELIAGSALAGMGLAVSIMIANLSFNQELLLNQAKSGLLLAAVLSAVVGSFILIFGKNSKQAGAK
;
A
#
# COMPACT_ATOMS: atom_id res chain seq x y z
N MET A 1 0.06 28.36 4.10
CA MET A 1 0.38 28.23 5.56
C MET A 1 -0.47 27.19 6.27
N GLU A 2 -1.79 27.11 6.07
CA GLU A 2 -2.60 26.10 6.78
C GLU A 2 -2.44 24.65 6.28
N LEU A 3 -2.18 24.44 4.98
CA LEU A 3 -1.98 23.11 4.41
C LEU A 3 -0.62 22.49 4.72
N ASP A 4 0.40 23.30 5.03
CA ASP A 4 1.75 22.83 5.36
C ASP A 4 1.76 21.97 6.62
N PHE A 5 0.95 22.31 7.62
CA PHE A 5 0.82 21.50 8.84
C PHE A 5 0.36 20.07 8.53
N PHE A 6 -0.58 19.90 7.61
CA PHE A 6 -1.10 18.58 7.23
C PHE A 6 -0.17 17.81 6.29
N ALA A 7 0.85 18.45 5.74
CA ALA A 7 1.84 17.80 4.89
C ALA A 7 2.98 17.14 5.69
N HIS A 8 3.10 17.44 6.99
CA HIS A 8 4.14 16.84 7.84
C HIS A 8 3.85 15.36 8.16
N SER A 9 4.91 14.54 8.17
CA SER A 9 4.83 13.10 8.49
C SER A 9 4.30 12.80 9.89
N GLU A 10 4.39 13.75 10.82
CA GLU A 10 3.89 13.63 12.19
C GLU A 10 2.39 13.38 12.27
N ILE A 11 1.63 13.85 11.26
CA ILE A 11 0.18 13.61 11.18
C ILE A 11 -0.15 12.13 10.96
N LEU A 12 0.83 11.32 10.57
CA LEU A 12 0.68 9.88 10.41
C LEU A 12 0.85 9.08 11.73
N ALA A 13 1.17 9.73 12.85
CA ALA A 13 1.28 9.03 14.14
C ALA A 13 0.00 8.24 14.52
N PRO A 14 -1.24 8.75 14.31
CA PRO A 14 -2.45 7.95 14.50
C PRO A 14 -2.55 6.75 13.57
N PHE A 15 -2.00 6.83 12.35
CA PHE A 15 -1.94 5.71 11.41
C PHE A 15 -0.96 4.63 11.91
N PHE A 16 0.22 4.99 12.39
CA PHE A 16 1.16 4.04 12.98
C PHE A 16 0.58 3.38 14.25
N PHE A 17 -0.13 4.13 15.08
CA PHE A 17 -0.85 3.58 16.22
C PHE A 17 -1.93 2.57 15.77
N LEU A 18 -2.68 2.88 14.72
CA LEU A 18 -3.67 1.98 14.14
C LEU A 18 -3.05 0.67 13.65
N ILE A 19 -1.91 0.73 12.97
CA ILE A 19 -1.17 -0.47 12.54
C ILE A 19 -0.82 -1.35 13.74
N GLY A 20 -0.35 -0.75 14.85
CA GLY A 20 -0.07 -1.49 16.08
C GLY A 20 -1.30 -2.21 16.65
N MET A 21 -2.45 -1.54 16.69
CA MET A 21 -3.72 -2.14 17.14
C MET A 21 -4.14 -3.30 16.23
N GLN A 22 -4.03 -3.14 14.93
CA GLN A 22 -4.36 -4.18 13.95
C GLN A 22 -3.43 -5.38 14.07
N LEU A 23 -2.13 -5.16 14.24
CA LEU A 23 -1.16 -6.23 14.48
C LEU A 23 -1.57 -7.14 15.63
N ARG A 24 -1.95 -6.56 16.77
CA ARG A 24 -2.40 -7.35 17.93
C ARG A 24 -3.67 -8.12 17.66
N ASN A 25 -4.62 -7.51 16.96
CA ASN A 25 -5.91 -8.15 16.67
C ASN A 25 -5.74 -9.34 15.72
N GLU A 26 -4.81 -9.25 14.80
CA GLU A 26 -4.57 -10.29 13.79
C GLU A 26 -3.66 -11.42 14.28
N THR A 27 -2.74 -11.16 15.22
CA THR A 27 -1.87 -12.22 15.80
C THR A 27 -2.61 -13.35 16.50
N THR A 28 -3.92 -13.18 16.80
CA THR A 28 -4.76 -14.26 17.34
C THR A 28 -5.04 -15.39 16.32
N HIS A 29 -4.85 -15.16 15.01
CA HIS A 29 -5.12 -16.10 13.92
C HIS A 29 -3.93 -16.29 12.97
N ILE A 30 -2.76 -16.66 13.53
CA ILE A 30 -1.47 -16.73 12.80
C ILE A 30 -1.56 -17.50 11.47
N LYS A 31 -2.34 -18.59 11.42
CA LYS A 31 -2.50 -19.38 10.19
C LYS A 31 -3.22 -18.64 9.05
N GLU A 32 -4.10 -17.70 9.39
CA GLU A 32 -4.86 -16.90 8.42
C GLU A 32 -4.03 -15.74 7.87
N ILE A 33 -3.07 -15.24 8.66
CA ILE A 33 -2.20 -14.12 8.31
C ILE A 33 -0.97 -14.57 7.52
N LEU A 34 -0.50 -15.80 7.75
CA LEU A 34 0.77 -16.29 7.19
C LEU A 34 0.83 -16.16 5.66
N LEU A 35 -0.24 -16.54 4.97
CA LEU A 35 -0.28 -16.47 3.52
C LEU A 35 -0.37 -15.02 2.97
N PRO A 36 -1.25 -14.13 3.50
CA PRO A 36 -1.23 -12.72 3.13
C PRO A 36 0.12 -12.03 3.42
N SER A 37 0.76 -12.32 4.55
CA SER A 37 2.08 -11.75 4.89
C SER A 37 3.17 -12.20 3.92
N PHE A 38 3.15 -13.48 3.52
CA PHE A 38 4.07 -13.97 2.50
C PHE A 38 3.81 -13.36 1.13
N ALA A 39 2.54 -13.14 0.79
CA ALA A 39 2.14 -12.43 -0.42
C ALA A 39 2.59 -10.94 -0.40
N ALA A 40 2.52 -10.29 0.78
CA ALA A 40 2.99 -8.90 0.95
C ALA A 40 4.48 -8.78 0.65
N ILE A 41 5.32 -9.73 1.08
CA ILE A 41 6.74 -9.77 0.72
C ILE A 41 6.92 -9.73 -0.81
N GLY A 42 6.13 -10.50 -1.55
CA GLY A 42 6.13 -10.47 -3.02
C GLY A 42 5.70 -9.10 -3.56
N GLY A 43 4.65 -8.52 -2.96
CA GLY A 43 4.15 -7.19 -3.29
C GLY A 43 5.12 -6.05 -2.97
N MET A 44 6.18 -6.29 -2.21
CA MET A 44 7.26 -5.34 -1.92
C MET A 44 8.49 -5.59 -2.80
N ILE A 45 8.98 -6.82 -2.86
CA ILE A 45 10.22 -7.17 -3.55
C ILE A 45 10.09 -6.96 -5.06
N PHE A 46 9.02 -7.45 -5.69
CA PHE A 46 8.88 -7.35 -7.14
C PHE A 46 8.76 -5.92 -7.65
N PRO A 47 7.91 -5.05 -7.06
CA PRO A 47 7.90 -3.63 -7.44
C PRO A 47 9.26 -2.96 -7.24
N ALA A 48 9.93 -3.21 -6.11
CA ALA A 48 11.23 -2.65 -5.83
C ALA A 48 12.28 -3.07 -6.87
N LEU A 49 12.32 -4.35 -7.23
CA LEU A 49 13.21 -4.88 -8.27
C LEU A 49 12.93 -4.24 -9.63
N ILE A 50 11.66 -4.18 -10.06
CA ILE A 50 11.28 -3.56 -11.34
C ILE A 50 11.67 -2.08 -11.32
N PHE A 51 11.41 -1.36 -10.24
CA PHE A 51 11.77 0.05 -10.09
C PHE A 51 13.28 0.27 -10.26
N VAL A 52 14.11 -0.49 -9.56
CA VAL A 52 15.57 -0.38 -9.64
C VAL A 52 16.13 -0.77 -11.02
N LEU A 53 15.50 -1.76 -11.68
CA LEU A 53 15.93 -2.20 -13.02
C LEU A 53 15.57 -1.20 -14.12
N VAL A 54 14.39 -0.57 -14.02
CA VAL A 54 13.90 0.38 -15.03
C VAL A 54 14.49 1.78 -14.83
N SER A 55 14.71 2.19 -13.58
CA SER A 55 15.34 3.48 -13.26
C SER A 55 16.80 3.49 -13.69
N GLN A 56 17.23 4.51 -14.44
CA GLN A 56 18.61 4.65 -14.90
C GLN A 56 19.46 5.48 -13.94
N ASP A 57 18.87 6.53 -13.36
CA ASP A 57 19.53 7.47 -12.49
C ASP A 57 19.75 6.87 -11.07
N PRO A 58 20.98 6.92 -10.53
CA PRO A 58 21.29 6.47 -9.18
C PRO A 58 20.51 7.21 -8.08
N GLU A 59 20.22 8.50 -8.24
CA GLU A 59 19.43 9.30 -7.30
C GLU A 59 17.97 8.78 -7.28
N VAL A 60 17.40 8.52 -8.46
CA VAL A 60 16.07 7.95 -8.61
C VAL A 60 16.01 6.56 -7.99
N LYS A 61 17.03 5.71 -8.21
CA LYS A 61 17.09 4.35 -7.63
C LYS A 61 17.00 4.35 -6.11
N ASN A 62 17.50 5.39 -5.44
CA ASN A 62 17.40 5.49 -3.99
C ASN A 62 15.97 5.56 -3.48
N GLY A 63 15.03 5.99 -4.31
CA GLY A 63 13.60 6.03 -4.00
C GLY A 63 12.86 4.69 -4.07
N TRP A 64 13.54 3.56 -4.29
CA TRP A 64 12.90 2.25 -4.48
C TRP A 64 11.85 1.86 -3.41
N PRO A 65 11.94 2.26 -2.13
CA PRO A 65 10.91 1.86 -1.17
C PRO A 65 9.55 2.53 -1.42
N LEU A 66 9.50 3.65 -2.17
CA LEU A 66 8.25 4.37 -2.42
C LEU A 66 7.21 3.56 -3.21
N VAL A 67 7.63 2.51 -3.95
CA VAL A 67 6.72 1.66 -4.74
C VAL A 67 6.16 0.48 -3.95
N MET A 68 6.60 0.28 -2.70
CA MET A 68 6.23 -0.87 -1.88
C MET A 68 4.84 -0.74 -1.21
N PRO A 69 4.50 0.37 -0.51
CA PRO A 69 3.30 0.44 0.33
C PRO A 69 1.99 0.32 -0.45
N THR A 70 0.99 -0.25 0.22
CA THR A 70 -0.40 -0.34 -0.26
C THR A 70 -1.30 0.51 0.65
N ASP A 71 -2.22 1.27 0.09
CA ASP A 71 -3.15 2.08 0.87
C ASP A 71 -4.49 1.35 1.03
N ILE A 72 -4.69 0.78 2.20
CA ILE A 72 -5.88 -0.02 2.52
C ILE A 72 -7.18 0.78 2.38
N ALA A 73 -7.16 2.07 2.71
CA ALA A 73 -8.34 2.92 2.63
C ALA A 73 -8.84 3.05 1.18
N LEU A 74 -7.91 3.28 0.24
CA LEU A 74 -8.23 3.35 -1.18
C LEU A 74 -8.72 2.01 -1.72
N VAL A 75 -8.08 0.91 -1.34
CA VAL A 75 -8.49 -0.45 -1.74
C VAL A 75 -9.91 -0.75 -1.26
N ILE A 76 -10.20 -0.47 0.01
CA ILE A 76 -11.55 -0.68 0.58
C ILE A 76 -12.59 0.19 -0.13
N LEU A 77 -12.27 1.45 -0.42
CA LEU A 77 -13.18 2.35 -1.11
C LEU A 77 -13.60 1.79 -2.48
N VAL A 78 -12.63 1.31 -3.27
CA VAL A 78 -12.92 0.67 -4.57
C VAL A 78 -13.71 -0.62 -4.39
N LEU A 79 -13.36 -1.47 -3.40
CA LEU A 79 -14.09 -2.72 -3.14
C LEU A 79 -15.52 -2.48 -2.66
N LEU A 80 -15.79 -1.38 -1.95
CA LEU A 80 -17.14 -0.95 -1.57
C LEU A 80 -17.93 -0.48 -2.80
N ALA A 81 -17.32 0.30 -3.68
CA ALA A 81 -17.94 0.74 -4.92
C ALA A 81 -18.28 -0.43 -5.86
N LEU A 82 -17.45 -1.48 -5.88
CA LEU A 82 -17.67 -2.70 -6.66
C LEU A 82 -18.71 -3.64 -6.02
N GLY A 83 -19.08 -3.44 -4.77
CA GLY A 83 -20.13 -4.19 -4.05
C GLY A 83 -19.90 -5.70 -4.07
N ASN A 84 -20.84 -6.43 -4.68
CA ASN A 84 -20.82 -7.90 -4.72
C ASN A 84 -19.89 -8.50 -5.78
N LYS A 85 -19.16 -7.68 -6.56
CA LYS A 85 -18.19 -8.15 -7.55
C LYS A 85 -16.92 -8.70 -6.90
N ALA A 86 -16.63 -8.28 -5.68
CA ALA A 86 -15.52 -8.77 -4.86
C ALA A 86 -16.06 -9.68 -3.74
N SER A 87 -15.51 -10.89 -3.64
CA SER A 87 -15.89 -11.83 -2.56
C SER A 87 -15.45 -11.30 -1.18
N LYS A 88 -16.08 -11.80 -0.14
CA LYS A 88 -15.74 -11.48 1.25
C LYS A 88 -14.30 -11.95 1.56
N GLU A 89 -13.95 -13.11 1.02
CA GLU A 89 -12.63 -13.73 1.16
C GLU A 89 -11.54 -12.88 0.54
N LEU A 90 -11.78 -12.28 -0.65
CA LEU A 90 -10.87 -11.34 -1.26
C LEU A 90 -10.67 -10.09 -0.39
N LYS A 91 -11.75 -9.52 0.14
CA LYS A 91 -11.68 -8.35 1.04
C LYS A 91 -10.84 -8.65 2.27
N THR A 92 -11.05 -9.80 2.91
CA THR A 92 -10.28 -10.23 4.07
C THR A 92 -8.80 -10.45 3.73
N PHE A 93 -8.51 -11.10 2.59
CA PHE A 93 -7.15 -11.32 2.13
C PHE A 93 -6.41 -10.00 1.89
N LEU A 94 -7.04 -9.03 1.21
CA LEU A 94 -6.42 -7.73 0.93
C LEU A 94 -6.24 -6.89 2.19
N LEU A 95 -7.14 -7.00 3.16
CA LEU A 95 -7.02 -6.35 4.46
C LEU A 95 -5.78 -6.86 5.21
N ALA A 96 -5.64 -8.17 5.34
CA ALA A 96 -4.50 -8.78 6.01
C ALA A 96 -3.17 -8.51 5.25
N LEU A 97 -3.20 -8.55 3.91
CA LEU A 97 -2.05 -8.22 3.08
C LEU A 97 -1.57 -6.78 3.31
N ALA A 98 -2.50 -5.82 3.33
CA ALA A 98 -2.14 -4.42 3.50
C ALA A 98 -1.57 -4.12 4.90
N VAL A 99 -2.12 -4.73 5.95
CA VAL A 99 -1.55 -4.62 7.31
C VAL A 99 -0.12 -5.16 7.36
N ALA A 100 0.13 -6.33 6.72
CA ALA A 100 1.47 -6.89 6.63
C ALA A 100 2.43 -6.01 5.82
N ASP A 101 1.95 -5.45 4.70
CA ASP A 101 2.70 -4.54 3.82
C ASP A 101 3.09 -3.24 4.56
N ASP A 102 2.16 -2.66 5.33
CA ASP A 102 2.42 -1.46 6.13
C ASP A 102 3.49 -1.72 7.22
N LEU A 103 3.39 -2.85 7.94
CA LEU A 103 4.37 -3.23 8.95
C LEU A 103 5.78 -3.43 8.36
N LEU A 104 5.86 -4.17 7.25
CA LEU A 104 7.12 -4.40 6.56
C LEU A 104 7.69 -3.11 5.98
N SER A 105 6.84 -2.21 5.48
CA SER A 105 7.25 -0.90 4.98
C SER A 105 7.88 -0.04 6.07
N ILE A 106 7.34 -0.03 7.28
CA ILE A 106 7.94 0.68 8.44
C ILE A 106 9.33 0.15 8.75
N VAL A 107 9.51 -1.18 8.73
CA VAL A 107 10.82 -1.81 8.96
C VAL A 107 11.82 -1.35 7.87
N VAL A 108 11.42 -1.38 6.60
CA VAL A 108 12.27 -0.94 5.48
C VAL A 108 12.63 0.54 5.61
N ILE A 109 11.65 1.40 5.93
CA ILE A 109 11.87 2.84 6.13
C ILE A 109 12.87 3.07 7.28
N GLY A 110 12.67 2.40 8.41
CA GLY A 110 13.55 2.51 9.56
C GLY A 110 15.00 2.13 9.26
N PHE A 111 15.23 1.08 8.46
CA PHE A 111 16.57 0.68 8.03
C PHE A 111 17.16 1.63 6.98
N LYS A 112 16.40 1.93 5.93
CA LYS A 112 16.90 2.68 4.78
C LYS A 112 17.18 4.14 5.11
N TYR A 113 16.34 4.77 5.93
CA TYR A 113 16.41 6.20 6.22
C TYR A 113 16.90 6.52 7.64
N SER A 114 17.52 5.56 8.33
CA SER A 114 18.07 5.75 9.69
C SER A 114 19.06 6.91 9.83
N GLY A 115 19.75 7.29 8.75
CA GLY A 115 20.65 8.45 8.72
C GLY A 115 19.99 9.80 8.39
N VAL A 116 18.74 9.79 7.91
CA VAL A 116 17.99 10.99 7.49
C VAL A 116 16.90 11.34 8.51
N LEU A 117 16.24 10.31 9.05
CA LEU A 117 15.20 10.48 10.06
C LEU A 117 15.83 10.94 11.38
N LYS A 118 15.23 11.93 12.01
CA LYS A 118 15.56 12.27 13.38
C LYS A 118 15.22 11.07 14.27
N VAL A 119 16.11 10.73 15.17
CA VAL A 119 15.90 9.63 16.15
C VAL A 119 14.55 9.75 16.86
N SER A 120 14.13 11.00 17.16
CA SER A 120 12.83 11.29 17.76
C SER A 120 11.64 10.87 16.91
N GLU A 121 11.69 11.04 15.58
CA GLU A 121 10.62 10.65 14.64
C GLU A 121 10.51 9.13 14.50
N VAL A 122 11.65 8.44 14.43
CA VAL A 122 11.70 6.97 14.43
C VAL A 122 11.14 6.42 15.74
N LEU A 123 11.59 6.95 16.86
CA LEU A 123 11.11 6.53 18.18
C LEU A 123 9.61 6.83 18.37
N ALA A 124 9.11 7.97 17.86
CA ALA A 124 7.70 8.31 17.91
C ALA A 124 6.86 7.33 17.07
N SER A 125 7.30 6.97 15.86
CA SER A 125 6.60 6.01 14.99
C SER A 125 6.60 4.61 15.60
N ILE A 126 7.74 4.12 16.07
CA ILE A 126 7.85 2.82 16.76
C ILE A 126 7.02 2.86 18.06
N GLY A 127 7.12 3.94 18.84
CA GLY A 127 6.34 4.14 20.03
C GLY A 127 4.83 4.11 19.78
N ALA A 128 4.36 4.75 18.71
CA ALA A 128 2.96 4.72 18.30
C ALA A 128 2.50 3.28 17.95
N VAL A 129 3.30 2.53 17.18
CA VAL A 129 3.02 1.12 16.87
C VAL A 129 2.97 0.27 18.14
N LEU A 130 3.95 0.40 19.02
CA LEU A 130 4.01 -0.35 20.28
C LEU A 130 2.83 0.00 21.20
N LEU A 131 2.49 1.27 21.35
CA LEU A 131 1.33 1.71 22.12
C LEU A 131 0.03 1.16 21.53
N GLY A 132 -0.14 1.20 20.21
CA GLY A 132 -1.28 0.59 19.54
C GLY A 132 -1.37 -0.91 19.81
N ALA A 133 -0.25 -1.63 19.73
CA ALA A 133 -0.17 -3.05 20.03
C ALA A 133 -0.46 -3.37 21.50
N LEU A 134 -0.06 -2.50 22.43
CA LEU A 134 -0.36 -2.66 23.87
C LEU A 134 -1.85 -2.41 24.18
N VAL A 135 -2.42 -1.36 23.60
CA VAL A 135 -3.83 -1.00 23.80
C VAL A 135 -4.77 -2.06 23.24
N GLY A 136 -4.47 -2.58 22.03
CA GLY A 136 -5.26 -3.63 21.39
C GLY A 136 -6.70 -3.20 21.09
N ARG A 137 -7.70 -4.09 21.31
CA ARG A 137 -9.10 -3.79 21.05
C ARG A 137 -9.66 -2.78 22.03
N VAL A 138 -10.20 -1.69 21.48
CA VAL A 138 -10.88 -0.63 22.25
C VAL A 138 -12.32 -0.44 21.75
N PRO A 139 -13.26 0.01 22.59
CA PRO A 139 -14.66 0.18 22.17
C PRO A 139 -14.85 1.12 20.98
N PHE A 140 -13.96 2.09 20.80
CA PHE A 140 -14.00 3.08 19.73
C PHE A 140 -13.11 2.70 18.51
N GLU A 141 -12.53 1.49 18.47
CA GLU A 141 -11.65 1.02 17.38
C GLU A 141 -12.25 1.26 15.99
N LYS A 142 -13.52 0.90 15.80
CA LYS A 142 -14.20 1.09 14.50
C LYS A 142 -14.31 2.55 14.08
N VAL A 143 -14.51 3.47 15.05
CA VAL A 143 -14.56 4.91 14.78
C VAL A 143 -13.16 5.41 14.47
N PHE A 144 -12.17 4.98 15.25
CA PHE A 144 -10.77 5.35 15.05
C PHE A 144 -10.26 4.92 13.67
N ILE A 145 -10.52 3.67 13.25
CA ILE A 145 -10.21 3.17 11.89
C ILE A 145 -10.83 4.07 10.82
N ARG A 146 -12.10 4.48 10.99
CA ARG A 146 -12.75 5.38 10.02
C ARG A 146 -12.10 6.75 9.98
N VAL A 147 -11.80 7.34 11.13
CA VAL A 147 -11.18 8.66 11.22
C VAL A 147 -9.79 8.63 10.58
N VAL A 148 -8.96 7.64 10.87
CA VAL A 148 -7.64 7.52 10.28
C VAL A 148 -7.73 7.35 8.77
N ASN A 149 -8.50 6.37 8.31
CA ASN A 149 -8.54 5.98 6.89
C ASN A 149 -9.31 6.96 6.00
N PHE A 150 -10.35 7.63 6.51
CA PHE A 150 -11.20 8.48 5.68
C PHE A 150 -11.07 9.98 5.98
N LEU A 151 -10.34 10.37 7.00
CA LEU A 151 -10.08 11.77 7.30
C LEU A 151 -8.58 12.06 7.32
N ILE A 152 -7.79 11.38 8.15
CA ILE A 152 -6.37 11.70 8.34
C ILE A 152 -5.56 11.39 7.08
N LEU A 153 -5.62 10.16 6.56
CA LEU A 153 -4.86 9.76 5.38
C LEU A 153 -5.25 10.55 4.13
N PRO A 154 -6.54 10.75 3.79
CA PRO A 154 -6.91 11.58 2.64
C PRO A 154 -6.48 13.04 2.80
N THR A 155 -6.56 13.62 4.02
CA THR A 155 -6.10 14.99 4.26
C THR A 155 -4.60 15.11 4.06
N TYR A 156 -3.81 14.17 4.57
CA TYR A 156 -2.37 14.11 4.35
C TYR A 156 -2.02 14.00 2.86
N VAL A 157 -2.67 13.07 2.14
CA VAL A 157 -2.47 12.89 0.70
C VAL A 157 -2.82 14.17 -0.04
N PHE A 158 -3.98 14.77 0.24
CA PHE A 158 -4.42 16.01 -0.41
C PHE A 158 -3.44 17.15 -0.17
N ALA A 159 -3.01 17.37 1.06
CA ALA A 159 -2.07 18.43 1.40
C ALA A 159 -0.72 18.28 0.64
N ASN A 160 -0.23 17.04 0.51
CA ASN A 160 1.01 16.76 -0.20
C ASN A 160 0.90 16.80 -1.73
N VAL A 161 -0.28 16.51 -2.30
CA VAL A 161 -0.52 16.44 -3.74
C VAL A 161 -1.02 17.77 -4.29
N TYR A 162 -1.65 18.60 -3.48
CA TYR A 162 -2.20 19.89 -3.90
C TYR A 162 -1.17 20.81 -4.60
N PRO A 163 0.08 20.95 -4.11
CA PRO A 163 1.12 21.70 -4.84
C PRO A 163 1.40 21.12 -6.23
N THR A 164 1.48 19.78 -6.36
CA THR A 164 1.69 19.08 -7.63
C THR A 164 0.55 19.37 -8.62
N ILE A 165 -0.70 19.40 -8.17
CA ILE A 165 -1.85 19.72 -9.01
C ILE A 165 -1.75 21.16 -9.53
N ARG A 166 -1.31 22.09 -8.69
CA ARG A 166 -1.17 23.52 -9.07
C ARG A 166 0.00 23.78 -10.02
N GLN A 167 1.09 23.07 -9.87
CA GLN A 167 2.29 23.20 -10.73
C GLN A 167 2.10 22.48 -12.08
N GLY A 168 1.16 21.54 -12.17
CA GLY A 168 0.94 20.65 -13.30
C GLY A 168 1.55 19.28 -13.11
N PHE A 169 0.90 18.26 -13.66
CA PHE A 169 1.38 16.88 -13.59
C PHE A 169 2.55 16.65 -14.53
N GLU A 170 3.63 16.08 -14.01
CA GLU A 170 4.78 15.60 -14.78
C GLU A 170 4.53 14.15 -15.28
N ILE A 171 3.69 14.04 -16.34
CA ILE A 171 3.22 12.74 -16.84
C ILE A 171 4.34 11.97 -17.56
N GLU A 172 5.19 12.66 -18.30
CA GLU A 172 6.24 12.05 -19.14
C GLU A 172 7.61 11.97 -18.46
N SER A 173 7.65 11.78 -17.15
CA SER A 173 8.91 11.65 -16.43
C SER A 173 9.40 10.19 -16.37
N SER A 174 10.72 9.99 -16.47
CA SER A 174 11.36 8.68 -16.31
C SER A 174 11.04 8.07 -14.94
N LEU A 175 11.08 8.88 -13.88
CA LEU A 175 10.72 8.48 -12.51
C LEU A 175 9.24 8.09 -12.42
N GLY A 176 8.33 8.89 -12.97
CA GLY A 176 6.89 8.59 -12.98
C GLY A 176 6.59 7.27 -13.69
N ASN A 177 7.18 7.04 -14.86
CA ASN A 177 7.02 5.79 -15.62
C ASN A 177 7.58 4.58 -14.86
N SER A 178 8.73 4.72 -14.20
CA SER A 178 9.30 3.66 -13.35
C SER A 178 8.37 3.29 -12.19
N ILE A 179 7.74 4.28 -11.55
CA ILE A 179 6.76 4.08 -10.48
C ILE A 179 5.52 3.34 -11.01
N ILE A 180 4.97 3.79 -12.13
CA ILE A 180 3.77 3.19 -12.73
C ILE A 180 4.02 1.71 -13.07
N LEU A 181 5.10 1.42 -13.79
CA LEU A 181 5.48 0.05 -14.16
C LEU A 181 5.68 -0.83 -12.92
N ALA A 182 6.48 -0.34 -11.97
CA ALA A 182 6.78 -1.07 -10.76
C ALA A 182 5.51 -1.39 -9.96
N ARG A 183 4.61 -0.44 -9.78
CA ARG A 183 3.41 -0.64 -8.97
C ARG A 183 2.34 -1.46 -9.67
N VAL A 184 2.01 -1.14 -10.91
CA VAL A 184 0.94 -1.86 -11.62
C VAL A 184 1.37 -3.28 -11.94
N ILE A 185 2.53 -3.46 -12.58
CA ILE A 185 3.00 -4.79 -13.01
C ILE A 185 3.64 -5.55 -11.84
N GLY A 186 4.51 -4.88 -11.07
CA GLY A 186 5.24 -5.53 -9.98
C GLY A 186 4.33 -6.04 -8.85
N LYS A 187 3.29 -5.29 -8.46
CA LYS A 187 2.31 -5.75 -7.46
C LYS A 187 1.51 -6.95 -7.98
N ILE A 188 1.05 -6.91 -9.24
CA ILE A 188 0.30 -8.04 -9.84
C ILE A 188 1.16 -9.30 -9.82
N ILE A 189 2.38 -9.24 -10.33
CA ILE A 189 3.28 -10.39 -10.41
C ILE A 189 3.67 -10.84 -9.01
N GLY A 190 4.19 -9.93 -8.18
CA GLY A 190 4.76 -10.26 -6.88
C GLY A 190 3.76 -10.89 -5.92
N ILE A 191 2.59 -10.26 -5.75
CA ILE A 191 1.53 -10.78 -4.87
C ILE A 191 0.99 -12.09 -5.41
N THR A 192 0.71 -12.18 -6.72
CA THR A 192 0.14 -13.40 -7.32
C THR A 192 1.11 -14.56 -7.20
N VAL A 193 2.37 -14.38 -7.58
CA VAL A 193 3.40 -15.44 -7.56
C VAL A 193 3.64 -15.92 -6.14
N LEU A 194 3.89 -15.00 -5.18
CA LEU A 194 4.16 -15.40 -3.79
C LEU A 194 2.91 -16.00 -3.12
N THR A 195 1.71 -15.56 -3.49
CA THR A 195 0.49 -16.20 -3.01
C THR A 195 0.41 -17.66 -3.49
N LEU A 196 0.67 -17.93 -4.78
CA LEU A 196 0.63 -19.28 -5.33
C LEU A 196 1.73 -20.18 -4.72
N ILE A 197 2.94 -19.66 -4.56
CA ILE A 197 4.04 -20.36 -3.89
C ILE A 197 3.69 -20.62 -2.42
N GLY A 198 3.16 -19.62 -1.71
CA GLY A 198 2.76 -19.74 -0.31
C GLY A 198 1.65 -20.76 -0.10
N GLN A 199 0.66 -20.86 -1.00
CA GLN A 199 -0.35 -21.92 -0.94
C GLN A 199 0.26 -23.33 -0.99
N TYR A 200 1.28 -23.50 -1.84
CA TYR A 200 2.00 -24.77 -1.95
C TYR A 200 2.83 -25.05 -0.68
N LEU A 201 3.59 -24.07 -0.21
CA LEU A 201 4.47 -24.22 0.96
C LEU A 201 3.70 -24.45 2.27
N PHE A 202 2.65 -23.65 2.49
CA PHE A 202 1.87 -23.72 3.75
C PHE A 202 0.72 -24.72 3.70
N LYS A 203 0.53 -25.39 2.55
CA LYS A 203 -0.59 -26.33 2.29
C LYS A 203 -1.95 -25.70 2.59
N THR A 204 -2.08 -24.40 2.36
CA THR A 204 -3.30 -23.62 2.57
C THR A 204 -3.99 -23.35 1.23
N LYS A 205 -5.34 -23.41 1.21
CA LYS A 205 -6.12 -23.08 0.02
C LYS A 205 -6.87 -21.77 0.27
N LEU A 206 -6.55 -20.75 -0.49
CA LEU A 206 -7.38 -19.54 -0.55
C LEU A 206 -8.73 -19.87 -1.21
N LYS A 207 -9.80 -19.41 -0.60
CA LYS A 207 -11.17 -19.55 -1.15
C LYS A 207 -11.50 -18.44 -2.16
N ILE A 208 -10.49 -17.90 -2.84
CA ILE A 208 -10.63 -16.88 -3.91
C ILE A 208 -10.26 -17.48 -5.25
N THR A 209 -10.85 -16.97 -6.30
CA THR A 209 -10.53 -17.38 -7.68
C THR A 209 -9.20 -16.78 -8.13
N LYS A 210 -8.52 -17.39 -9.12
CA LYS A 210 -7.31 -16.81 -9.72
C LYS A 210 -7.55 -15.40 -10.25
N ARG A 211 -8.74 -15.16 -10.81
CA ARG A 211 -9.17 -13.84 -11.29
C ARG A 211 -9.22 -12.82 -10.16
N GLU A 212 -9.86 -13.17 -9.05
CA GLU A 212 -9.92 -12.30 -7.87
C GLU A 212 -8.54 -12.03 -7.28
N LEU A 213 -7.64 -13.03 -7.28
CA LEU A 213 -6.27 -12.85 -6.84
C LEU A 213 -5.54 -11.82 -7.70
N ILE A 214 -5.59 -11.97 -9.03
CA ILE A 214 -4.94 -11.02 -9.95
C ILE A 214 -5.55 -9.63 -9.82
N ALA A 215 -6.86 -9.52 -9.75
CA ALA A 215 -7.55 -8.26 -9.57
C ALA A 215 -7.21 -7.57 -8.23
N GLY A 216 -7.19 -8.35 -7.14
CA GLY A 216 -6.78 -7.86 -5.82
C GLY A 216 -5.32 -7.42 -5.80
N SER A 217 -4.44 -8.18 -6.46
CA SER A 217 -3.03 -7.82 -6.62
C SER A 217 -2.86 -6.50 -7.40
N ALA A 218 -3.70 -6.25 -8.42
CA ALA A 218 -3.72 -4.97 -9.12
C ALA A 218 -4.20 -3.84 -8.20
N LEU A 219 -5.31 -4.04 -7.45
CA LEU A 219 -5.80 -3.06 -6.49
C LEU A 219 -4.78 -2.73 -5.40
N ALA A 220 -3.95 -3.69 -4.98
CA ALA A 220 -2.86 -3.46 -4.03
C ALA A 220 -1.77 -2.49 -4.57
N GLY A 221 -1.74 -2.20 -5.87
CA GLY A 221 -0.93 -1.13 -6.45
C GLY A 221 -1.37 0.29 -6.04
N MET A 222 -2.55 0.45 -5.44
CA MET A 222 -3.02 1.74 -4.91
C MET A 222 -2.36 2.02 -3.55
N GLY A 223 -1.41 2.95 -3.52
CA GLY A 223 -0.77 3.39 -2.30
C GLY A 223 -0.28 4.82 -2.47
N LEU A 224 -0.73 5.73 -1.64
CA LEU A 224 -0.40 7.15 -1.72
C LEU A 224 0.24 7.66 -0.43
N ALA A 225 -0.41 7.51 0.72
CA ALA A 225 0.00 8.17 1.95
C ALA A 225 1.44 7.82 2.38
N VAL A 226 1.71 6.55 2.64
CA VAL A 226 3.07 6.10 3.03
C VAL A 226 4.07 6.30 1.90
N SER A 227 3.66 6.11 0.64
CA SER A 227 4.53 6.31 -0.52
C SER A 227 4.94 7.77 -0.72
N ILE A 228 4.04 8.72 -0.47
CA ILE A 228 4.36 10.16 -0.49
C ILE A 228 5.33 10.50 0.65
N MET A 229 5.11 9.95 1.85
CA MET A 229 6.06 10.11 2.95
C MET A 229 7.46 9.61 2.55
N ILE A 230 7.55 8.43 1.94
CA ILE A 230 8.83 7.89 1.47
C ILE A 230 9.43 8.76 0.36
N ALA A 231 8.63 9.29 -0.56
CA ALA A 231 9.11 10.20 -1.59
C ALA A 231 9.71 11.47 -0.98
N ASN A 232 9.06 12.06 0.03
CA ASN A 232 9.57 13.21 0.77
C ASN A 232 10.89 12.90 1.52
N LEU A 233 11.11 11.65 1.95
CA LEU A 233 12.36 11.20 2.57
C LEU A 233 13.46 10.87 1.54
N SER A 234 13.07 10.52 0.32
CA SER A 234 13.99 10.04 -0.73
C SER A 234 14.58 11.17 -1.56
N PHE A 235 13.78 12.21 -1.80
CA PHE A 235 14.11 13.24 -2.77
C PHE A 235 14.09 14.63 -2.13
N ASN A 236 15.18 15.40 -2.32
CA ASN A 236 15.28 16.78 -1.88
C ASN A 236 14.94 17.78 -3.00
N GLN A 237 14.99 17.34 -4.26
CA GLN A 237 14.71 18.19 -5.42
C GLN A 237 13.20 18.27 -5.64
N GLU A 238 12.66 19.49 -5.74
CA GLU A 238 11.23 19.73 -5.95
C GLU A 238 10.71 19.07 -7.25
N LEU A 239 11.52 19.07 -8.31
CA LEU A 239 11.19 18.40 -9.57
C LEU A 239 10.98 16.90 -9.38
N LEU A 240 11.91 16.19 -8.70
CA LEU A 240 11.79 14.75 -8.44
C LEU A 240 10.58 14.44 -7.53
N LEU A 241 10.33 15.30 -6.54
CA LEU A 241 9.12 15.16 -5.70
C LEU A 241 7.83 15.30 -6.50
N ASN A 242 7.77 16.27 -7.42
CA ASN A 242 6.60 16.48 -8.28
C ASN A 242 6.39 15.28 -9.22
N GLN A 243 7.48 14.80 -9.86
CA GLN A 243 7.46 13.60 -10.70
C GLN A 243 7.03 12.34 -9.92
N ALA A 244 7.56 12.15 -8.71
CA ALA A 244 7.19 11.02 -7.86
C ALA A 244 5.71 11.06 -7.47
N LYS A 245 5.20 12.21 -7.00
CA LYS A 245 3.79 12.39 -6.63
C LYS A 245 2.86 12.21 -7.83
N SER A 246 3.23 12.72 -9.00
CA SER A 246 2.49 12.51 -10.25
C SER A 246 2.44 11.03 -10.64
N GLY A 247 3.59 10.33 -10.63
CA GLY A 247 3.68 8.90 -10.91
C GLY A 247 2.88 8.05 -9.93
N LEU A 248 2.92 8.37 -8.63
CA LEU A 248 2.15 7.67 -7.59
C LEU A 248 0.63 7.80 -7.81
N LEU A 249 0.15 9.00 -8.14
CA LEU A 249 -1.27 9.25 -8.43
C LEU A 249 -1.72 8.47 -9.66
N LEU A 250 -0.96 8.54 -10.75
CA LEU A 250 -1.27 7.82 -11.99
C LEU A 250 -1.24 6.30 -11.75
N ALA A 251 -0.25 5.79 -11.02
CA ALA A 251 -0.19 4.37 -10.66
C ALA A 251 -1.40 3.93 -9.83
N ALA A 252 -1.86 4.76 -8.88
CA ALA A 252 -3.03 4.44 -8.07
C ALA A 252 -4.31 4.38 -8.92
N VAL A 253 -4.52 5.35 -9.83
CA VAL A 253 -5.67 5.36 -10.75
C VAL A 253 -5.63 4.16 -11.69
N LEU A 254 -4.49 3.88 -12.31
CA LEU A 254 -4.33 2.74 -13.22
C LEU A 254 -4.56 1.41 -12.48
N SER A 255 -4.02 1.25 -11.27
CA SER A 255 -4.24 0.07 -10.44
C SER A 255 -5.72 -0.13 -10.09
N ALA A 256 -6.42 0.95 -9.75
CA ALA A 256 -7.86 0.92 -9.50
C ALA A 256 -8.64 0.51 -10.74
N VAL A 257 -8.33 1.10 -11.90
CA VAL A 257 -9.00 0.78 -13.19
C VAL A 257 -8.75 -0.67 -13.58
N VAL A 258 -7.49 -1.12 -13.58
CA VAL A 258 -7.12 -2.50 -13.97
C VAL A 258 -7.78 -3.52 -13.04
N GLY A 259 -7.67 -3.34 -11.73
CA GLY A 259 -8.26 -4.26 -10.76
C GLY A 259 -9.79 -4.32 -10.85
N SER A 260 -10.44 -3.15 -10.99
CA SER A 260 -11.90 -3.05 -11.17
C SER A 260 -12.35 -3.69 -12.47
N PHE A 261 -11.66 -3.42 -13.57
CA PHE A 261 -11.96 -4.01 -14.88
C PHE A 261 -11.92 -5.55 -14.82
N ILE A 262 -10.87 -6.11 -14.21
CA ILE A 262 -10.76 -7.57 -14.05
C ILE A 262 -11.91 -8.12 -13.20
N LEU A 263 -12.34 -7.42 -12.13
CA LEU A 263 -13.47 -7.87 -11.28
C LEU A 263 -14.82 -7.75 -11.97
N ILE A 264 -15.01 -6.78 -12.85
CA ILE A 264 -16.29 -6.55 -13.52
C ILE A 264 -16.44 -7.49 -14.72
N PHE A 265 -15.45 -7.53 -15.60
CA PHE A 265 -15.56 -8.15 -16.93
C PHE A 265 -14.94 -9.56 -17.02
N GLY A 266 -14.15 -9.99 -16.04
CA GLY A 266 -13.57 -11.33 -16.08
C GLY A 266 -14.63 -12.42 -15.93
N LYS A 267 -14.57 -13.49 -16.75
CA LYS A 267 -15.48 -14.66 -16.67
C LYS A 267 -15.33 -15.41 -15.34
N ASN A 268 -16.43 -15.67 -14.67
CA ASN A 268 -16.45 -16.55 -13.47
C ASN A 268 -16.29 -18.00 -13.89
N SER A 269 -15.17 -18.63 -13.61
CA SER A 269 -14.97 -20.07 -13.88
C SER A 269 -15.78 -20.99 -12.95
N LYS A 270 -16.51 -20.46 -11.98
CA LYS A 270 -17.37 -21.25 -11.08
C LYS A 270 -18.73 -21.68 -11.68
N GLN A 271 -19.12 -21.19 -12.86
CA GLN A 271 -20.37 -21.62 -13.52
C GLN A 271 -20.22 -22.79 -14.51
N ALA A 272 -19.01 -23.29 -14.75
CA ALA A 272 -18.78 -24.37 -15.70
C ALA A 272 -18.86 -25.79 -15.09
N GLY A 273 -19.13 -25.91 -13.79
CA GLY A 273 -19.20 -27.20 -13.09
C GLY A 273 -20.60 -27.57 -12.51
N ALA A 274 -21.63 -26.81 -12.87
CA ALA A 274 -23.01 -27.07 -12.44
C ALA A 274 -23.95 -27.12 -13.67
N LYS A 275 -23.72 -28.11 -14.55
CA LYS A 275 -24.67 -28.63 -15.51
C LYS A 275 -24.51 -30.13 -15.57
#